data_b4f5be1849d4fac92f878b09d031db34
#
_entry.id   b4f5be1849d4fac92f878b09d031db34
#
_cell.length_a   1.000
_cell.length_b   1.000
_cell.length_c   1.000
_cell.angle_alpha   90.00
_cell.angle_beta   90.00
_cell.angle_gamma   90.00
#
_symmetry.space_group_name_H-M   'P 1'
#
loop_
_entity.id
_entity.type
_entity.pdbx_description
1 polymer ?
#
loop_
_entity_poly.entity_id
_entity_poly.type
_entity_poly.pdbx_seq_one_letter_code
_entity_poly.pdbx_strand_id
1 'polypeptide(L)'
;MHKKIVHSFLTTFLITFILGFGLLYVSLYKASISQNRQYLMNTVKLVKNLEIDDLNTTRLGDTVKSEDIRITIIKRNGKVLYDNYKNRIREKHLQREEVKQAIAQGTGTCIRYSDTMQRSYLYIADYEEDNQTIVRLAMPFDGLSQSISILLVPFLFSIAVSFMVVFVLSKKMANEI
;
A
#
# COMPACT_ATOMS: atom_id res chain seq x y z
N MET A 1 -3.14 49.20 2.89
CA MET A 1 -2.92 48.23 3.97
C MET A 1 -3.74 46.93 3.76
N HIS A 2 -5.00 46.97 3.37
CA HIS A 2 -5.87 45.84 3.15
C HIS A 2 -5.31 44.73 2.25
N LYS A 3 -4.80 45.05 1.07
CA LYS A 3 -4.25 44.05 0.15
C LYS A 3 -3.12 43.19 0.76
N LYS A 4 -2.26 43.79 1.61
CA LYS A 4 -1.16 43.07 2.28
C LYS A 4 -1.72 42.09 3.34
N ILE A 5 -2.73 42.48 4.09
CA ILE A 5 -3.37 41.64 5.12
C ILE A 5 -4.07 40.44 4.48
N VAL A 6 -4.85 40.67 3.43
CA VAL A 6 -5.55 39.60 2.69
C VAL A 6 -4.53 38.62 2.08
N HIS A 7 -3.45 39.15 1.48
CA HIS A 7 -2.40 38.32 0.89
C HIS A 7 -1.68 37.46 1.94
N SER A 8 -1.33 38.06 3.10
CA SER A 8 -0.73 37.33 4.21
C SER A 8 -1.63 36.22 4.75
N PHE A 9 -2.95 36.51 4.87
CA PHE A 9 -3.92 35.52 5.33
C PHE A 9 -4.06 34.35 4.34
N LEU A 10 -4.14 34.64 3.05
CA LEU A 10 -4.22 33.63 1.99
C LEU A 10 -2.96 32.76 1.93
N THR A 11 -1.79 33.37 2.05
CA THR A 11 -0.51 32.62 2.03
C THR A 11 -0.40 31.70 3.25
N THR A 12 -0.72 32.19 4.44
CA THR A 12 -0.69 31.37 5.66
C THR A 12 -1.69 30.21 5.57
N PHE A 13 -2.91 30.50 5.11
CA PHE A 13 -3.93 29.47 4.90
C PHE A 13 -3.46 28.41 3.90
N LEU A 14 -2.89 28.80 2.78
CA LEU A 14 -2.40 27.87 1.75
C LEU A 14 -1.28 26.99 2.31
N ILE A 15 -0.34 27.56 3.05
CA ILE A 15 0.78 26.81 3.66
C ILE A 15 0.25 25.78 4.66
N THR A 16 -0.62 26.21 5.59
CA THR A 16 -1.17 25.28 6.59
C THR A 16 -2.02 24.17 5.97
N PHE A 17 -2.72 24.48 4.88
CA PHE A 17 -3.53 23.54 4.16
C PHE A 17 -2.68 22.48 3.41
N ILE A 18 -1.59 22.91 2.75
CA ILE A 18 -0.63 22.00 2.09
C ILE A 18 0.05 21.07 3.11
N LEU A 19 0.46 21.63 4.25
CA LEU A 19 1.06 20.83 5.32
C LEU A 19 0.09 19.81 5.90
N GLY A 20 -1.15 20.21 6.16
CA GLY A 20 -2.20 19.32 6.65
C GLY A 20 -2.50 18.18 5.69
N PHE A 21 -2.58 18.49 4.39
CA PHE A 21 -2.79 17.46 3.35
C PHE A 21 -1.61 16.51 3.25
N GLY A 22 -0.37 17.02 3.32
CA GLY A 22 0.82 16.20 3.31
C GLY A 22 0.87 15.22 4.49
N LEU A 23 0.53 15.69 5.69
CA LEU A 23 0.46 14.83 6.89
C LEU A 23 -0.64 13.76 6.75
N LEU A 24 -1.81 14.15 6.25
CA LEU A 24 -2.92 13.22 6.00
C LEU A 24 -2.50 12.14 4.97
N TYR A 25 -1.87 12.56 3.87
CA TYR A 25 -1.36 11.64 2.84
C TYR A 25 -0.39 10.60 3.43
N VAL A 26 0.61 11.06 4.19
CA VAL A 26 1.59 10.16 4.82
C VAL A 26 0.92 9.20 5.81
N SER A 27 -0.05 9.69 6.59
CA SER A 27 -0.80 8.88 7.54
C SER A 27 -1.61 7.78 6.85
N LEU A 28 -2.36 8.14 5.79
CA LEU A 28 -3.15 7.19 5.02
C LEU A 28 -2.27 6.17 4.28
N TYR A 29 -1.12 6.61 3.74
CA TYR A 29 -0.17 5.71 3.09
C TYR A 29 0.36 4.65 4.07
N LYS A 30 0.78 5.06 5.27
CA LYS A 30 1.23 4.14 6.33
C LYS A 30 0.11 3.20 6.77
N ALA A 31 -1.10 3.72 6.94
CA ALA A 31 -2.26 2.91 7.31
C ALA A 31 -2.57 1.85 6.23
N SER A 32 -2.53 2.22 4.94
CA SER A 32 -2.73 1.30 3.82
C SER A 32 -1.70 0.18 3.81
N ILE A 33 -0.40 0.51 3.98
CA ILE A 33 0.65 -0.52 4.08
C ILE A 33 0.36 -1.46 5.26
N SER A 34 0.03 -0.91 6.44
CA SER A 34 -0.23 -1.70 7.63
C SER A 34 -1.42 -2.65 7.45
N GLN A 35 -2.52 -2.18 6.86
CA GLN A 35 -3.71 -2.99 6.58
C GLN A 35 -3.42 -4.11 5.59
N ASN A 36 -2.76 -3.80 4.47
CA ASN A 36 -2.41 -4.79 3.45
C ASN A 36 -1.42 -5.83 3.98
N ARG A 37 -0.44 -5.39 4.80
CA ARG A 37 0.47 -6.30 5.49
C ARG A 37 -0.28 -7.25 6.43
N GLN A 38 -1.19 -6.72 7.25
CA GLN A 38 -1.99 -7.54 8.17
C GLN A 38 -2.86 -8.54 7.42
N TYR A 39 -3.47 -8.11 6.32
CA TYR A 39 -4.26 -8.97 5.45
C TYR A 39 -3.42 -10.13 4.89
N LEU A 40 -2.25 -9.83 4.30
CA LEU A 40 -1.35 -10.86 3.78
C LEU A 40 -0.82 -11.78 4.88
N MET A 41 -0.51 -11.27 6.08
CA MET A 41 -0.07 -12.10 7.22
C MET A 41 -1.17 -13.09 7.66
N ASN A 42 -2.42 -12.66 7.69
CA ASN A 42 -3.54 -13.54 7.98
C ASN A 42 -3.71 -14.60 6.89
N THR A 43 -3.56 -14.21 5.62
CA THR A 43 -3.59 -15.15 4.48
C THR A 43 -2.44 -16.15 4.54
N VAL A 44 -1.22 -15.74 4.94
CA VAL A 44 -0.08 -16.67 5.17
C VAL A 44 -0.46 -17.74 6.20
N LYS A 45 -1.05 -17.33 7.32
CA LYS A 45 -1.47 -18.28 8.38
C LYS A 45 -2.50 -19.29 7.86
N LEU A 46 -3.43 -18.85 7.01
CA LEU A 46 -4.40 -19.75 6.39
C LEU A 46 -3.72 -20.72 5.40
N VAL A 47 -2.81 -20.20 4.57
CA VAL A 47 -2.05 -21.04 3.60
C VAL A 47 -1.22 -22.11 4.31
N LYS A 48 -0.59 -21.79 5.45
CA LYS A 48 0.20 -22.75 6.23
C LYS A 48 -0.61 -23.94 6.75
N ASN A 49 -1.90 -23.74 7.01
CA ASN A 49 -2.80 -24.79 7.53
C ASN A 49 -3.41 -25.65 6.44
N LEU A 50 -3.12 -25.40 5.16
CA LEU A 50 -3.66 -26.14 4.04
C LEU A 50 -2.58 -27.03 3.38
N GLU A 51 -2.99 -28.17 2.88
CA GLU A 51 -2.15 -28.96 2.00
C GLU A 51 -2.00 -28.25 0.63
N ILE A 52 -0.89 -28.51 -0.07
CA ILE A 52 -0.60 -27.83 -1.34
C ILE A 52 -1.69 -28.11 -2.38
N ASP A 53 -2.24 -29.30 -2.38
CA ASP A 53 -3.32 -29.70 -3.31
C ASP A 53 -4.63 -28.94 -3.04
N ASP A 54 -4.89 -28.59 -1.80
CA ASP A 54 -6.08 -27.83 -1.40
C ASP A 54 -6.02 -26.36 -1.87
N LEU A 55 -4.84 -25.80 -2.08
CA LEU A 55 -4.69 -24.41 -2.54
C LEU A 55 -5.31 -24.16 -3.93
N ASN A 56 -5.48 -25.20 -4.74
CA ASN A 56 -6.09 -25.09 -6.07
C ASN A 56 -7.60 -25.33 -6.07
N THR A 57 -8.16 -25.93 -5.01
CA THR A 57 -9.55 -26.42 -4.97
C THR A 57 -10.40 -25.72 -3.92
N THR A 58 -9.79 -24.99 -2.98
CA THR A 58 -10.49 -24.31 -1.89
C THR A 58 -10.98 -22.92 -2.27
N ARG A 59 -11.96 -22.39 -1.51
CA ARG A 59 -12.40 -20.98 -1.60
C ARG A 59 -11.23 -19.99 -1.43
N LEU A 60 -10.21 -20.37 -0.65
CA LEU A 60 -9.01 -19.55 -0.50
C LEU A 60 -8.26 -19.42 -1.83
N GLY A 61 -8.15 -20.50 -2.60
CA GLY A 61 -7.55 -20.47 -3.94
C GLY A 61 -8.28 -19.51 -4.88
N ASP A 62 -9.60 -19.49 -4.84
CA ASP A 62 -10.42 -18.59 -5.65
C ASP A 62 -10.27 -17.13 -5.21
N THR A 63 -10.27 -16.84 -3.91
CA THR A 63 -10.02 -15.50 -3.36
C THR A 63 -8.64 -14.99 -3.75
N VAL A 64 -7.63 -15.82 -3.59
CA VAL A 64 -6.24 -15.49 -3.96
C VAL A 64 -6.11 -15.15 -5.44
N LYS A 65 -6.82 -15.90 -6.31
CA LYS A 65 -6.84 -15.61 -7.75
C LYS A 65 -7.60 -14.33 -8.09
N SER A 66 -8.75 -14.09 -7.44
CA SER A 66 -9.58 -12.90 -7.70
C SER A 66 -8.88 -11.61 -7.26
N GLU A 67 -8.04 -11.66 -6.24
CA GLU A 67 -7.28 -10.50 -5.74
C GLU A 67 -5.88 -10.39 -6.34
N ASP A 68 -5.54 -11.20 -7.35
CA ASP A 68 -4.23 -11.22 -8.01
C ASP A 68 -3.06 -11.47 -7.03
N ILE A 69 -3.34 -12.25 -5.97
CA ILE A 69 -2.31 -12.62 -4.99
C ILE A 69 -1.50 -13.79 -5.51
N ARG A 70 -0.19 -13.61 -5.58
CA ARG A 70 0.75 -14.69 -5.88
C ARG A 70 1.15 -15.39 -4.58
N ILE A 71 1.04 -16.72 -4.58
CA ILE A 71 1.55 -17.60 -3.54
C ILE A 71 2.75 -18.35 -4.08
N THR A 72 3.85 -18.35 -3.34
CA THR A 72 5.04 -19.16 -3.62
C THR A 72 5.46 -19.87 -2.33
N ILE A 73 5.53 -21.18 -2.34
CA ILE A 73 6.05 -21.99 -1.22
C ILE A 73 7.43 -22.52 -1.60
N ILE A 74 8.42 -22.25 -0.74
CA ILE A 74 9.82 -22.45 -1.04
C ILE A 74 10.46 -23.21 0.13
N LYS A 75 11.23 -24.27 -0.15
CA LYS A 75 12.11 -24.87 0.87
C LYS A 75 13.29 -23.96 1.17
N ARG A 76 13.88 -24.10 2.36
CA ARG A 76 15.09 -23.35 2.78
C ARG A 76 16.27 -23.53 1.80
N ASN A 77 16.33 -24.64 1.09
CA ASN A 77 17.35 -24.89 0.05
C ASN A 77 17.06 -24.19 -1.30
N GLY A 78 15.97 -23.44 -1.40
CA GLY A 78 15.58 -22.70 -2.60
C GLY A 78 14.68 -23.46 -3.58
N LYS A 79 14.33 -24.72 -3.28
CA LYS A 79 13.43 -25.50 -4.13
C LYS A 79 12.00 -24.96 -3.97
N VAL A 80 11.38 -24.53 -5.08
CA VAL A 80 9.97 -24.13 -5.12
C VAL A 80 9.10 -25.39 -5.06
N LEU A 81 8.19 -25.44 -4.09
CA LEU A 81 7.23 -26.52 -3.94
C LEU A 81 5.90 -26.17 -4.63
N TYR A 82 5.49 -24.92 -4.55
CA TYR A 82 4.24 -24.41 -5.12
C TYR A 82 4.39 -22.97 -5.60
N ASP A 83 3.79 -22.65 -6.73
CA ASP A 83 3.62 -21.29 -7.23
C ASP A 83 2.35 -21.24 -8.10
N ASN A 84 1.38 -20.41 -7.74
CA ASN A 84 0.13 -20.28 -8.51
C ASN A 84 0.32 -19.55 -9.85
N TYR A 85 1.48 -18.90 -10.07
CA TYR A 85 1.92 -18.34 -11.36
C TYR A 85 2.88 -19.29 -12.06
N LYS A 86 2.37 -20.35 -12.65
CA LYS A 86 3.09 -21.56 -13.16
C LYS A 86 4.31 -21.35 -14.06
N ASN A 87 4.59 -20.18 -14.59
CA ASN A 87 5.58 -20.02 -15.67
C ASN A 87 6.99 -19.57 -15.23
N ARG A 88 7.33 -19.53 -13.92
CA ARG A 88 8.60 -18.91 -13.47
C ARG A 88 9.31 -19.61 -12.31
N ILE A 89 9.46 -20.91 -12.40
CA ILE A 89 10.18 -21.75 -11.41
C ILE A 89 11.69 -21.42 -11.31
N ARG A 90 12.25 -20.59 -12.20
CA ARG A 90 13.71 -20.31 -12.29
C ARG A 90 14.21 -19.09 -11.51
N GLU A 91 13.38 -18.39 -10.78
CA GLU A 91 13.83 -17.24 -10.00
C GLU A 91 14.61 -17.67 -8.75
N LYS A 92 15.72 -16.97 -8.46
CA LYS A 92 16.47 -17.13 -7.20
C LYS A 92 15.70 -16.50 -6.03
N HIS A 93 14.63 -17.17 -5.57
CA HIS A 93 13.75 -16.64 -4.51
C HIS A 93 14.48 -16.37 -3.19
N LEU A 94 15.51 -17.17 -2.85
CA LEU A 94 16.30 -16.97 -1.62
C LEU A 94 17.06 -15.64 -1.57
N GLN A 95 17.30 -14.99 -2.73
CA GLN A 95 17.98 -13.70 -2.79
C GLN A 95 17.05 -12.51 -2.52
N ARG A 96 15.76 -12.76 -2.45
CA ARG A 96 14.75 -11.72 -2.24
C ARG A 96 14.81 -11.19 -0.81
N GLU A 97 14.65 -9.87 -0.67
CA GLU A 97 14.81 -9.18 0.61
C GLU A 97 13.84 -9.71 1.67
N GLU A 98 12.56 -9.84 1.31
CA GLU A 98 11.53 -10.40 2.17
C GLU A 98 11.84 -11.83 2.64
N VAL A 99 12.46 -12.63 1.77
CA VAL A 99 12.83 -14.02 2.09
C VAL A 99 14.04 -14.07 3.02
N LYS A 100 15.05 -13.21 2.79
CA LYS A 100 16.21 -13.10 3.69
C LYS A 100 15.80 -12.65 5.09
N GLN A 101 14.91 -11.65 5.16
CA GLN A 101 14.36 -11.19 6.44
C GLN A 101 13.58 -12.30 7.15
N ALA A 102 12.74 -13.05 6.41
CA ALA A 102 11.97 -14.15 6.97
C ALA A 102 12.89 -15.25 7.57
N ILE A 103 13.94 -15.62 6.87
CA ILE A 103 14.91 -16.61 7.37
C ILE A 103 15.62 -16.10 8.65
N ALA A 104 15.90 -14.79 8.73
CA ALA A 104 16.65 -14.22 9.86
C ALA A 104 15.77 -13.88 11.08
N GLN A 105 14.51 -13.52 10.86
CA GLN A 105 13.64 -12.93 11.90
C GLN A 105 12.25 -13.58 11.99
N GLY A 106 12.03 -14.69 11.25
CA GLY A 106 10.74 -15.38 11.15
C GLY A 106 9.83 -14.80 10.09
N THR A 107 9.78 -13.46 9.93
CA THR A 107 8.95 -12.79 8.93
C THR A 107 9.72 -11.71 8.18
N GLY A 108 9.38 -11.48 6.91
CA GLY A 108 9.97 -10.42 6.11
C GLY A 108 8.94 -9.72 5.24
N THR A 109 9.15 -8.44 4.98
CA THR A 109 8.24 -7.59 4.16
C THR A 109 9.04 -6.67 3.26
N CYS A 110 8.64 -6.54 2.00
CA CYS A 110 9.25 -5.62 1.04
C CYS A 110 8.18 -5.05 0.10
N ILE A 111 8.31 -3.79 -0.26
CA ILE A 111 7.55 -3.20 -1.38
C ILE A 111 8.53 -2.98 -2.51
N ARG A 112 8.21 -3.54 -3.69
CA ARG A 112 9.08 -3.46 -4.85
C ARG A 112 8.27 -3.40 -6.14
N TYR A 113 8.79 -2.63 -7.10
CA TYR A 113 8.29 -2.66 -8.46
C TYR A 113 8.61 -4.01 -9.12
N SER A 114 7.63 -4.59 -9.79
CA SER A 114 7.76 -5.83 -10.56
C SER A 114 7.86 -5.50 -12.05
N ASP A 115 9.04 -5.64 -12.64
CA ASP A 115 9.25 -5.41 -14.08
C ASP A 115 8.37 -6.30 -14.93
N THR A 116 8.01 -7.45 -14.41
CA THR A 116 7.19 -8.44 -15.10
C THR A 116 5.73 -8.08 -15.15
N MET A 117 5.21 -7.53 -14.04
CA MET A 117 3.80 -7.18 -13.87
C MET A 117 3.58 -5.67 -14.08
N GLN A 118 4.67 -4.90 -14.35
CA GLN A 118 4.67 -3.46 -14.62
C GLN A 118 3.94 -2.64 -13.55
N ARG A 119 4.01 -3.09 -12.28
CA ARG A 119 3.44 -2.39 -11.13
C ARG A 119 4.13 -2.78 -9.82
N SER A 120 3.91 -2.00 -8.78
CA SER A 120 4.45 -2.30 -7.45
C SER A 120 3.67 -3.43 -6.78
N TYR A 121 4.39 -4.22 -5.99
CA TYR A 121 3.85 -5.31 -5.17
C TYR A 121 4.32 -5.18 -3.73
N LEU A 122 3.42 -5.47 -2.81
CA LEU A 122 3.76 -5.74 -1.43
C LEU A 122 4.04 -7.25 -1.31
N TYR A 123 5.24 -7.57 -0.86
CA TYR A 123 5.69 -8.94 -0.61
C TYR A 123 5.75 -9.19 0.88
N ILE A 124 5.28 -10.36 1.28
CA ILE A 124 5.46 -10.90 2.63
C ILE A 124 6.02 -12.31 2.50
N ALA A 125 6.99 -12.63 3.35
CA ALA A 125 7.49 -13.99 3.53
C ALA A 125 7.45 -14.35 5.01
N ASP A 126 7.08 -15.58 5.30
CA ASP A 126 7.03 -16.12 6.63
C ASP A 126 7.75 -17.48 6.63
N TYR A 127 8.74 -17.63 7.50
CA TYR A 127 9.54 -18.82 7.62
C TYR A 127 8.96 -19.74 8.69
N GLU A 128 8.77 -21.00 8.34
CA GLU A 128 8.32 -22.04 9.23
C GLU A 128 9.50 -22.98 9.54
N GLU A 129 9.93 -22.96 10.77
CA GLU A 129 11.13 -23.66 11.21
C GLU A 129 10.94 -25.19 11.20
N ASP A 130 9.78 -25.66 11.63
CA ASP A 130 9.46 -27.09 11.73
C ASP A 130 9.55 -27.81 10.38
N ASN A 131 9.01 -27.20 9.34
CA ASN A 131 8.98 -27.74 7.98
C ASN A 131 10.14 -27.22 7.10
N GLN A 132 10.93 -26.28 7.61
CA GLN A 132 11.95 -25.54 6.85
C GLN A 132 11.42 -24.98 5.53
N THR A 133 10.18 -24.46 5.59
CA THR A 133 9.50 -23.88 4.45
C THR A 133 9.29 -22.38 4.61
N ILE A 134 9.23 -21.67 3.49
CA ILE A 134 8.95 -20.26 3.44
C ILE A 134 7.69 -20.10 2.62
N VAL A 135 6.64 -19.56 3.24
CA VAL A 135 5.43 -19.15 2.56
C VAL A 135 5.59 -17.69 2.18
N ARG A 136 5.61 -17.40 0.90
CA ARG A 136 5.78 -16.06 0.34
C ARG A 136 4.51 -15.68 -0.40
N LEU A 137 3.92 -14.55 -0.03
CA LEU A 137 2.81 -13.94 -0.72
C LEU A 137 3.22 -12.62 -1.37
N ALA A 138 2.58 -12.30 -2.48
CA ALA A 138 2.74 -11.02 -3.13
C ALA A 138 1.37 -10.53 -3.62
N MET A 139 1.00 -9.29 -3.29
CA MET A 139 -0.21 -8.65 -3.79
C MET A 139 0.11 -7.32 -4.47
N PRO A 140 -0.67 -6.90 -5.46
CA PRO A 140 -0.53 -5.58 -6.06
C PRO A 140 -0.62 -4.50 -5.00
N PHE A 141 0.28 -3.53 -5.07
CA PHE A 141 0.30 -2.39 -4.17
C PHE A 141 0.60 -1.11 -4.96
N ASP A 142 -0.44 -0.51 -5.47
CA ASP A 142 -0.32 0.74 -6.24
C ASP A 142 -0.26 1.99 -5.33
N GLY A 143 0.01 1.77 -4.05
CA GLY A 143 0.03 2.83 -3.04
C GLY A 143 -1.36 3.45 -2.89
N LEU A 144 -1.38 4.78 -2.84
CA LEU A 144 -2.62 5.56 -2.74
C LEU A 144 -3.13 6.06 -4.10
N SER A 145 -2.62 5.55 -5.23
CA SER A 145 -2.94 6.11 -6.55
C SER A 145 -4.45 6.15 -6.83
N GLN A 146 -5.18 5.12 -6.45
CA GLN A 146 -6.65 5.11 -6.54
C GLN A 146 -7.31 5.97 -5.45
N SER A 147 -6.75 6.01 -4.26
CA SER A 147 -7.29 6.79 -3.12
C SER A 147 -6.98 8.28 -3.23
N ILE A 148 -5.93 8.67 -3.96
CA ILE A 148 -5.59 10.08 -4.19
C ILE A 148 -6.74 10.81 -4.88
N SER A 149 -7.38 10.22 -5.88
CA SER A 149 -8.50 10.86 -6.59
C SER A 149 -9.67 11.15 -5.64
N ILE A 150 -9.95 10.24 -4.70
CA ILE A 150 -11.00 10.41 -3.70
C ILE A 150 -10.67 11.55 -2.72
N LEU A 151 -9.39 11.74 -2.40
CA LEU A 151 -8.93 12.81 -1.51
C LEU A 151 -8.78 14.15 -2.24
N LEU A 152 -8.37 14.12 -3.50
CA LEU A 152 -8.05 15.31 -4.28
C LEU A 152 -9.31 16.14 -4.59
N VAL A 153 -10.45 15.50 -4.85
CA VAL A 153 -11.72 16.19 -5.14
C VAL A 153 -12.20 17.02 -3.95
N PRO A 154 -12.41 16.48 -2.72
CA PRO A 154 -12.82 17.29 -1.57
C PRO A 154 -11.75 18.32 -1.18
N PHE A 155 -10.47 18.02 -1.42
CA PHE A 155 -9.37 18.95 -1.20
C PHE A 155 -9.48 20.19 -2.11
N LEU A 156 -9.63 20.02 -3.40
CA LEU A 156 -9.81 21.12 -4.36
C LEU A 156 -11.09 21.89 -4.08
N PHE A 157 -12.18 21.22 -3.74
CA PHE A 157 -13.44 21.85 -3.35
C PHE A 157 -13.27 22.73 -2.11
N SER A 158 -12.58 22.24 -1.07
CA SER A 158 -12.29 22.99 0.14
C SER A 158 -11.46 24.25 -0.13
N ILE A 159 -10.47 24.16 -1.02
CA ILE A 159 -9.71 25.32 -1.48
C ILE A 159 -10.65 26.33 -2.16
N ALA A 160 -11.49 25.90 -3.10
CA ALA A 160 -12.40 26.80 -3.83
C ALA A 160 -13.37 27.53 -2.90
N VAL A 161 -13.96 26.80 -1.94
CA VAL A 161 -14.85 27.39 -0.92
C VAL A 161 -14.09 28.42 -0.05
N SER A 162 -12.88 28.12 0.37
CA SER A 162 -12.06 29.02 1.17
C SER A 162 -11.73 30.32 0.41
N PHE A 163 -11.38 30.22 -0.87
CA PHE A 163 -11.17 31.39 -1.71
C PHE A 163 -12.44 32.24 -1.84
N MET A 164 -13.60 31.59 -2.03
CA MET A 164 -14.89 32.29 -2.12
C MET A 164 -15.19 33.05 -0.82
N VAL A 165 -15.02 32.43 0.32
CA VAL A 165 -15.26 33.07 1.64
C VAL A 165 -14.34 34.27 1.84
N VAL A 166 -13.03 34.11 1.57
CA VAL A 166 -12.07 35.22 1.69
C VAL A 166 -12.42 36.36 0.73
N PHE A 167 -12.84 36.06 -0.49
CA PHE A 167 -13.25 37.08 -1.46
C PHE A 167 -14.48 37.87 -0.99
N VAL A 168 -15.51 37.18 -0.49
CA VAL A 168 -16.74 37.80 0.04
C VAL A 168 -16.44 38.70 1.25
N LEU A 169 -15.65 38.18 2.22
CA LEU A 169 -15.27 38.93 3.40
C LEU A 169 -14.40 40.15 3.04
N SER A 170 -13.46 39.99 2.14
CA SER A 170 -12.61 41.09 1.67
C SER A 170 -13.44 42.21 1.01
N LYS A 171 -14.45 41.85 0.19
CA LYS A 171 -15.36 42.81 -0.45
C LYS A 171 -16.24 43.54 0.56
N LYS A 172 -16.78 42.80 1.57
CA LYS A 172 -17.57 43.39 2.64
C LYS A 172 -16.77 44.43 3.44
N MET A 173 -15.57 44.06 3.88
CA MET A 173 -14.68 44.97 4.61
C MET A 173 -14.24 46.20 3.77
N ALA A 174 -14.12 46.06 2.46
CA ALA A 174 -13.76 47.18 1.58
C ALA A 174 -14.94 48.17 1.41
N ASN A 175 -16.19 47.73 1.59
CA ASN A 175 -17.36 48.58 1.44
C ASN A 175 -17.77 49.29 2.77
N GLU A 176 -17.21 48.86 3.90
CA GLU A 176 -17.48 49.44 5.23
C GLU A 176 -16.46 50.55 5.61
N ILE A 177 -15.49 50.86 4.73
CA ILE A 177 -14.50 51.95 4.86
C ILE A 177 -14.79 53.03 3.82
#